data_1f39d71080eda15e817571dcdfd79154
#
_entry.id   1f39d71080eda15e817571dcdfd79154
#
_cell.length_a   1.000
_cell.length_b   1.000
_cell.length_c   1.000
_cell.angle_alpha   90.00
_cell.angle_beta   90.00
_cell.angle_gamma   90.00
#
_symmetry.space_group_name_H-M   'P 1'
#
loop_
_entity.id
_entity.type
_entity.pdbx_description
1 polymer ?
#
loop_
_entity_poly.entity_id
_entity_poly.type
_entity_poly.pdbx_seq_one_letter_code
_entity_poly.pdbx_strand_id
1 'polypeptide(L)'
;MGRRTLIGDNMASILWITHRDLSVDLTQTSRLGIASELEKRGHSISWMSPTESVGNFVFRSQKLGFGHSTFTRSIRKAIRTIVSPDIAIVEWTAVEGAYRELQLLSVPWILMDRSPPTSRGIAGRIQRRQYQKAWKIGKKFSIGAAVKSKFHINSSDDLEYVIVPGGVDCSIFSPTPLVRETPVLLYLGSISKVRELDRLVQMGLKVRFIGSGDAVGKIKTLGAQVDNPCSPKEVPNVLSQGDIGLLHLPNRTEWKGASPLKVSEYAAAGMCVISSNVSGLSEFSDEEWLTLVPLGDDSGFLSATNELIELGMDEIRRRGELARQWAIHNRDWSVCVNDLENFIVNSLN
;
A
#
# COMPACT_ATOMS: atom_id res chain seq x y z
N MET A 1 -32.09 -27.64 -1.30
CA MET A 1 -31.81 -27.16 -2.68
C MET A 1 -32.62 -25.87 -2.89
N GLY A 2 -32.07 -24.73 -2.56
CA GLY A 2 -32.68 -23.42 -2.80
C GLY A 2 -32.05 -22.84 -4.06
N ARG A 3 -32.84 -22.56 -5.07
CA ARG A 3 -32.43 -21.90 -6.32
C ARG A 3 -31.83 -20.53 -5.97
N ARG A 4 -30.52 -20.32 -6.26
CA ARG A 4 -29.93 -18.98 -6.39
C ARG A 4 -30.68 -18.27 -7.52
N THR A 5 -31.36 -17.20 -7.18
CA THR A 5 -31.92 -16.23 -8.13
C THR A 5 -30.77 -15.61 -8.89
N LEU A 6 -30.83 -15.63 -10.22
CA LEU A 6 -29.91 -14.95 -11.15
C LEU A 6 -29.93 -13.43 -10.86
N ILE A 7 -29.00 -12.99 -10.03
CA ILE A 7 -28.65 -11.57 -9.86
C ILE A 7 -27.22 -11.47 -10.36
N GLY A 8 -27.01 -10.78 -11.47
CA GLY A 8 -25.76 -10.44 -12.17
C GLY A 8 -24.60 -11.45 -12.03
N ASP A 9 -24.22 -12.10 -13.11
CA ASP A 9 -23.29 -13.25 -13.17
C ASP A 9 -21.87 -13.09 -12.60
N ASN A 10 -21.53 -11.93 -11.98
CA ASN A 10 -20.17 -11.60 -11.54
C ASN A 10 -20.05 -11.06 -10.09
N MET A 11 -21.11 -11.09 -9.29
CA MET A 11 -21.07 -10.51 -7.93
C MET A 11 -20.70 -11.57 -6.88
N ALA A 12 -19.71 -11.26 -6.03
CA ALA A 12 -19.25 -12.14 -4.96
C ALA A 12 -19.38 -11.50 -3.58
N SER A 13 -19.68 -12.32 -2.57
CA SER A 13 -19.52 -11.97 -1.17
C SER A 13 -18.09 -12.31 -0.73
N ILE A 14 -17.31 -11.29 -0.37
CA ILE A 14 -15.89 -11.38 -0.09
C ILE A 14 -15.65 -11.13 1.41
N LEU A 15 -15.02 -12.08 2.10
CA LEU A 15 -14.55 -11.89 3.46
C LEU A 15 -13.09 -11.43 3.45
N TRP A 16 -12.79 -10.22 3.90
CA TRP A 16 -11.40 -9.74 4.02
C TRP A 16 -10.91 -9.85 5.46
N ILE A 17 -9.87 -10.64 5.67
CA ILE A 17 -9.30 -10.90 7.00
C ILE A 17 -7.94 -10.21 7.13
N THR A 18 -7.84 -9.23 8.01
CA THR A 18 -6.62 -8.47 8.29
C THR A 18 -6.41 -8.27 9.79
N HIS A 19 -5.14 -8.22 10.23
CA HIS A 19 -4.79 -7.84 11.60
C HIS A 19 -4.67 -6.33 11.80
N ARG A 20 -4.84 -5.56 10.74
CA ARG A 20 -4.71 -4.10 10.76
C ARG A 20 -5.95 -3.46 11.34
N ASP A 21 -5.71 -2.46 12.17
CA ASP A 21 -6.77 -1.57 12.62
C ASP A 21 -7.11 -0.61 11.48
N LEU A 22 -8.25 -0.82 10.85
CA LEU A 22 -8.68 -0.04 9.68
C LEU A 22 -9.17 1.37 10.05
N SER A 23 -9.24 1.73 11.32
CA SER A 23 -9.64 3.08 11.75
C SER A 23 -8.46 4.03 11.95
N VAL A 24 -7.27 3.51 12.24
CA VAL A 24 -6.10 4.31 12.63
C VAL A 24 -4.80 3.94 11.91
N ASP A 25 -4.73 2.80 11.24
CA ASP A 25 -3.50 2.36 10.55
C ASP A 25 -3.31 3.13 9.25
N LEU A 26 -2.19 3.83 9.10
CA LEU A 26 -1.84 4.56 7.86
C LEU A 26 -1.81 3.67 6.61
N THR A 27 -1.73 2.35 6.78
CA THR A 27 -1.79 1.39 5.66
C THR A 27 -3.21 1.01 5.25
N GLN A 28 -4.23 1.55 5.95
CA GLN A 28 -5.65 1.31 5.64
C GLN A 28 -6.01 1.78 4.22
N THR A 29 -5.44 2.92 3.76
CA THR A 29 -5.78 3.56 2.48
C THR A 29 -5.77 2.57 1.32
N SER A 30 -4.76 1.72 1.21
CA SER A 30 -4.68 0.76 0.11
C SER A 30 -5.71 -0.39 0.23
N ARG A 31 -6.10 -0.78 1.44
CA ARG A 31 -7.11 -1.82 1.66
C ARG A 31 -8.50 -1.30 1.40
N LEU A 32 -8.79 -0.13 1.93
CA LEU A 32 -10.07 0.55 1.73
C LEU A 32 -10.26 0.96 0.27
N GLY A 33 -9.19 1.40 -0.42
CA GLY A 33 -9.24 1.72 -1.84
C GLY A 33 -9.60 0.51 -2.71
N ILE A 34 -8.95 -0.64 -2.48
CA ILE A 34 -9.26 -1.89 -3.18
C ILE A 34 -10.70 -2.33 -2.86
N ALA A 35 -11.08 -2.33 -1.60
CA ALA A 35 -12.42 -2.76 -1.18
C ALA A 35 -13.50 -1.86 -1.75
N SER A 36 -13.35 -0.55 -1.66
CA SER A 36 -14.30 0.42 -2.21
C SER A 36 -14.47 0.25 -3.72
N GLU A 37 -13.38 -0.06 -4.43
CA GLU A 37 -13.47 -0.28 -5.87
C GLU A 37 -14.19 -1.60 -6.20
N LEU A 38 -13.93 -2.68 -5.46
CA LEU A 38 -14.68 -3.93 -5.59
C LEU A 38 -16.17 -3.74 -5.27
N GLU A 39 -16.50 -2.93 -4.25
CA GLU A 39 -17.89 -2.60 -3.90
C GLU A 39 -18.59 -1.78 -5.00
N LYS A 40 -17.90 -0.81 -5.63
CA LYS A 40 -18.42 -0.08 -6.80
C LYS A 40 -18.76 -1.00 -7.98
N ARG A 41 -18.06 -2.14 -8.09
CA ARG A 41 -18.28 -3.17 -9.13
C ARG A 41 -19.33 -4.20 -8.73
N GLY A 42 -19.98 -4.03 -7.56
CA GLY A 42 -21.09 -4.84 -7.12
C GLY A 42 -20.76 -5.98 -6.16
N HIS A 43 -19.50 -6.20 -5.82
CA HIS A 43 -19.13 -7.16 -4.78
C HIS A 43 -19.55 -6.64 -3.39
N SER A 44 -19.77 -7.55 -2.45
CA SER A 44 -19.99 -7.19 -1.05
C SER A 44 -18.76 -7.54 -0.22
N ILE A 45 -18.21 -6.58 0.55
CA ILE A 45 -17.04 -6.78 1.38
C ILE A 45 -17.43 -6.86 2.85
N SER A 46 -17.10 -7.96 3.49
CA SER A 46 -17.19 -8.12 4.94
C SER A 46 -15.80 -8.15 5.54
N TRP A 47 -15.56 -7.37 6.60
CA TRP A 47 -14.26 -7.26 7.23
C TRP A 47 -14.15 -8.10 8.51
N MET A 48 -13.00 -8.74 8.67
CA MET A 48 -12.56 -9.35 9.90
C MET A 48 -11.24 -8.72 10.33
N SER A 49 -11.31 -7.72 11.21
CA SER A 49 -10.17 -6.92 11.68
C SER A 49 -10.22 -6.72 13.19
N PRO A 50 -9.14 -6.28 13.87
CA PRO A 50 -9.12 -6.01 15.30
C PRO A 50 -10.01 -4.85 15.76
N THR A 51 -10.59 -4.08 14.86
CA THR A 51 -11.36 -2.86 15.16
C THR A 51 -12.85 -3.12 15.23
N GLU A 52 -13.51 -2.45 16.16
CA GLU A 52 -14.96 -2.46 16.31
C GLU A 52 -15.69 -1.59 15.27
N SER A 53 -14.97 -0.72 14.57
CA SER A 53 -15.55 0.37 13.77
C SER A 53 -15.76 0.05 12.29
N VAL A 54 -15.24 -1.07 11.80
CA VAL A 54 -15.30 -1.41 10.37
C VAL A 54 -15.76 -2.85 10.18
N GLY A 55 -16.97 -3.03 9.64
CA GLY A 55 -17.55 -4.33 9.31
C GLY A 55 -18.41 -4.96 10.40
N ASN A 56 -19.00 -6.11 10.07
CA ASN A 56 -19.96 -6.83 10.93
C ASN A 56 -19.29 -7.66 12.05
N PHE A 57 -17.96 -7.65 12.16
CA PHE A 57 -17.22 -8.47 13.09
C PHE A 57 -16.41 -7.65 14.07
N VAL A 58 -16.86 -7.65 15.34
CA VAL A 58 -16.16 -7.02 16.44
C VAL A 58 -15.15 -8.00 17.01
N PHE A 59 -13.86 -7.80 16.71
CA PHE A 59 -12.79 -8.38 17.51
C PHE A 59 -12.50 -7.44 18.67
N ARG A 60 -12.78 -7.85 19.89
CA ARG A 60 -12.30 -7.10 21.05
C ARG A 60 -10.78 -6.97 20.95
N SER A 61 -10.34 -5.74 20.76
CA SER A 61 -8.93 -5.35 20.78
C SER A 61 -8.28 -5.95 22.02
N GLN A 62 -7.24 -6.75 21.80
CA GLN A 62 -6.57 -7.38 22.92
C GLN A 62 -5.35 -6.59 23.30
N LYS A 63 -5.51 -5.75 24.29
CA LYS A 63 -4.45 -4.96 24.92
C LYS A 63 -3.40 -5.80 25.68
N LEU A 64 -3.47 -7.12 25.62
CA LEU A 64 -2.58 -8.01 26.37
C LEU A 64 -1.56 -8.70 25.46
N GLY A 65 -0.35 -8.30 25.58
CA GLY A 65 1.01 -8.78 25.23
C GLY A 65 1.30 -9.90 24.22
N PHE A 66 0.33 -10.67 23.78
CA PHE A 66 0.48 -11.78 22.83
C PHE A 66 -0.39 -11.58 21.58
N GLY A 67 -0.39 -10.37 21.03
CA GLY A 67 -1.30 -9.91 19.99
C GLY A 67 -1.56 -10.90 18.85
N HIS A 68 -0.51 -11.55 18.31
CA HIS A 68 -0.69 -12.49 17.21
C HIS A 68 -1.45 -13.76 17.60
N SER A 69 -1.10 -14.41 18.72
CA SER A 69 -1.74 -15.66 19.13
C SER A 69 -3.20 -15.46 19.50
N THR A 70 -3.52 -14.31 20.06
CA THR A 70 -4.85 -13.92 20.46
C THR A 70 -5.72 -13.57 19.26
N PHE A 71 -5.18 -12.84 18.30
CA PHE A 71 -5.82 -12.56 17.03
C PHE A 71 -6.11 -13.85 16.25
N THR A 72 -5.13 -14.74 16.13
CA THR A 72 -5.28 -16.07 15.53
C THR A 72 -6.42 -16.88 16.14
N ARG A 73 -6.53 -16.85 17.47
CA ARG A 73 -7.60 -17.57 18.21
C ARG A 73 -8.96 -16.92 17.98
N SER A 74 -9.02 -15.60 17.93
CA SER A 74 -10.24 -14.82 17.67
C SER A 74 -10.76 -15.07 16.26
N ILE A 75 -9.88 -15.09 15.24
CA ILE A 75 -10.23 -15.43 13.86
C ILE A 75 -10.90 -16.81 13.80
N ARG A 76 -10.27 -17.83 14.34
CA ARG A 76 -10.81 -19.20 14.35
C ARG A 76 -12.22 -19.25 14.92
N LYS A 77 -12.44 -18.57 16.05
CA LYS A 77 -13.76 -18.53 16.69
C LYS A 77 -14.78 -17.82 15.80
N ALA A 78 -14.41 -16.69 15.21
CA ALA A 78 -15.32 -15.86 14.43
C ALA A 78 -15.70 -16.53 13.08
N ILE A 79 -14.75 -17.13 12.37
CA ILE A 79 -15.04 -17.80 11.08
C ILE A 79 -16.11 -18.90 11.25
N ARG A 80 -16.15 -19.59 12.38
CA ARG A 80 -17.17 -20.62 12.67
C ARG A 80 -18.58 -20.09 12.84
N THR A 81 -18.74 -18.79 13.02
CA THR A 81 -20.04 -18.15 13.32
C THR A 81 -20.55 -17.28 12.18
N ILE A 82 -19.81 -17.15 11.10
CA ILE A 82 -20.21 -16.32 9.95
C ILE A 82 -21.09 -17.11 8.96
N VAL A 83 -21.87 -16.38 8.20
CA VAL A 83 -22.44 -16.90 6.96
C VAL A 83 -21.29 -17.10 5.96
N SER A 84 -21.25 -18.27 5.32
CA SER A 84 -20.16 -18.61 4.40
C SER A 84 -20.08 -17.59 3.26
N PRO A 85 -18.95 -16.87 3.10
CA PRO A 85 -18.71 -16.01 1.96
C PRO A 85 -18.44 -16.87 0.71
N ASP A 86 -18.52 -16.27 -0.48
CA ASP A 86 -18.15 -16.97 -1.71
C ASP A 86 -16.63 -17.15 -1.80
N ILE A 87 -15.86 -16.17 -1.32
CA ILE A 87 -14.38 -16.19 -1.29
C ILE A 87 -13.84 -15.39 -0.13
N ALA A 88 -12.61 -15.69 0.32
CA ALA A 88 -11.93 -14.89 1.33
C ALA A 88 -10.61 -14.30 0.81
N ILE A 89 -10.31 -13.06 1.16
CA ILE A 89 -8.99 -12.42 1.05
C ILE A 89 -8.33 -12.46 2.42
N VAL A 90 -7.21 -13.17 2.53
CA VAL A 90 -6.55 -13.41 3.81
C VAL A 90 -5.15 -12.80 3.81
N GLU A 91 -4.92 -11.76 4.59
CA GLU A 91 -3.58 -11.21 4.73
C GLU A 91 -2.64 -12.20 5.42
N TRP A 92 -1.35 -12.18 5.04
CA TRP A 92 -0.36 -13.15 5.54
C TRP A 92 -0.32 -13.25 7.08
N THR A 93 -0.61 -12.16 7.79
CA THR A 93 -0.67 -12.12 9.25
C THR A 93 -1.86 -12.87 9.85
N ALA A 94 -2.89 -13.11 9.06
CA ALA A 94 -4.13 -13.79 9.46
C ALA A 94 -4.18 -15.27 9.06
N VAL A 95 -3.31 -15.70 8.14
CA VAL A 95 -3.32 -17.03 7.52
C VAL A 95 -3.37 -18.15 8.55
N GLU A 96 -2.53 -18.13 9.61
CA GLU A 96 -2.50 -19.18 10.62
C GLU A 96 -3.82 -19.35 11.39
N GLY A 97 -4.61 -18.27 11.48
CA GLY A 97 -5.93 -18.29 12.14
C GLY A 97 -7.04 -18.75 11.21
N ALA A 98 -6.93 -18.44 9.92
CA ALA A 98 -8.03 -18.54 8.96
C ALA A 98 -8.04 -19.85 8.17
N TYR A 99 -6.90 -20.32 7.68
CA TYR A 99 -6.85 -21.32 6.61
C TYR A 99 -7.60 -22.63 6.90
N ARG A 100 -7.48 -23.18 8.13
CA ARG A 100 -8.16 -24.43 8.48
C ARG A 100 -9.67 -24.29 8.54
N GLU A 101 -10.14 -23.18 9.10
CA GLU A 101 -11.58 -22.93 9.23
C GLU A 101 -12.22 -22.66 7.86
N LEU A 102 -11.52 -21.92 6.99
CA LEU A 102 -11.96 -21.71 5.61
C LEU A 102 -12.01 -23.02 4.81
N GLN A 103 -11.03 -23.92 5.01
CA GLN A 103 -11.06 -25.26 4.42
C GLN A 103 -12.25 -26.09 4.91
N LEU A 104 -12.55 -26.06 6.20
CA LEU A 104 -13.70 -26.78 6.78
C LEU A 104 -15.04 -26.26 6.22
N LEU A 105 -15.10 -24.98 5.89
CA LEU A 105 -16.28 -24.35 5.27
C LEU A 105 -16.29 -24.47 3.74
N SER A 106 -15.24 -25.07 3.15
CA SER A 106 -15.06 -25.14 1.69
C SER A 106 -15.05 -23.76 1.01
N VAL A 107 -14.56 -22.72 1.72
CA VAL A 107 -14.43 -21.36 1.19
C VAL A 107 -13.06 -21.22 0.53
N PRO A 108 -12.99 -20.93 -0.79
CA PRO A 108 -11.73 -20.60 -1.45
C PRO A 108 -11.15 -19.29 -0.89
N TRP A 109 -9.82 -19.16 -0.88
CA TRP A 109 -9.20 -17.96 -0.37
C TRP A 109 -7.91 -17.58 -1.10
N ILE A 110 -7.66 -16.28 -1.16
CA ILE A 110 -6.49 -15.66 -1.78
C ILE A 110 -5.54 -15.17 -0.67
N LEU A 111 -4.25 -15.49 -0.78
CA LEU A 111 -3.21 -14.92 0.07
C LEU A 111 -2.94 -13.47 -0.33
N MET A 112 -3.27 -12.50 0.53
CA MET A 112 -2.95 -11.10 0.28
C MET A 112 -1.63 -10.68 0.95
N ASP A 113 -0.66 -10.24 0.15
CA ASP A 113 0.61 -9.70 0.66
C ASP A 113 0.81 -8.24 0.26
N ARG A 114 0.46 -7.35 1.19
CA ARG A 114 0.59 -5.89 1.02
C ARG A 114 1.87 -5.32 1.63
N SER A 115 2.51 -6.03 2.57
CA SER A 115 3.67 -5.51 3.30
C SER A 115 4.42 -6.63 4.00
N PRO A 116 5.62 -6.99 3.54
CA PRO A 116 6.49 -7.92 4.27
C PRO A 116 6.91 -7.31 5.62
N PRO A 117 7.38 -8.13 6.56
CA PRO A 117 7.81 -7.66 7.87
C PRO A 117 9.06 -6.77 7.79
N THR A 118 8.99 -5.58 8.37
CA THR A 118 10.11 -4.59 8.38
C THR A 118 10.79 -4.44 9.73
N SER A 119 10.28 -5.08 10.78
CA SER A 119 10.83 -4.99 12.14
C SER A 119 12.23 -5.60 12.24
N ARG A 120 13.06 -5.04 13.14
CA ARG A 120 14.44 -5.50 13.42
C ARG A 120 14.51 -6.32 14.72
N GLY A 121 15.65 -6.92 14.97
CA GLY A 121 15.94 -7.69 16.19
C GLY A 121 15.11 -8.96 16.34
N ILE A 122 14.81 -9.35 17.57
CA ILE A 122 14.08 -10.59 17.90
C ILE A 122 12.66 -10.56 17.33
N ALA A 123 11.94 -9.44 17.49
CA ALA A 123 10.60 -9.26 16.95
C ALA A 123 10.58 -9.44 15.41
N GLY A 124 11.55 -8.87 14.72
CA GLY A 124 11.70 -9.05 13.28
C GLY A 124 11.97 -10.49 12.85
N ARG A 125 12.76 -11.26 13.64
CA ARG A 125 12.98 -12.70 13.37
C ARG A 125 11.67 -13.49 13.53
N ILE A 126 10.89 -13.21 14.56
CA ILE A 126 9.61 -13.86 14.78
C ILE A 126 8.65 -13.54 13.63
N GLN A 127 8.52 -12.27 13.26
CA GLN A 127 7.65 -11.86 12.15
C GLN A 127 8.07 -12.48 10.81
N ARG A 128 9.37 -12.57 10.52
CA ARG A 128 9.85 -13.24 9.30
C ARG A 128 9.52 -14.72 9.27
N ARG A 129 9.63 -15.43 10.39
CA ARG A 129 9.21 -16.84 10.50
C ARG A 129 7.70 -17.00 10.29
N GLN A 130 6.89 -16.11 10.86
CA GLN A 130 5.43 -16.11 10.64
C GLN A 130 5.09 -15.83 9.18
N TYR A 131 5.78 -14.87 8.55
CA TYR A 131 5.63 -14.56 7.14
C TYR A 131 5.95 -15.76 6.25
N GLN A 132 7.12 -16.40 6.45
CA GLN A 132 7.52 -17.60 5.72
C GLN A 132 6.52 -18.75 5.90
N LYS A 133 6.01 -18.92 7.12
CA LYS A 133 4.98 -19.93 7.43
C LYS A 133 3.67 -19.64 6.71
N ALA A 134 3.24 -18.37 6.71
CA ALA A 134 2.02 -17.95 6.02
C ALA A 134 2.10 -18.21 4.51
N TRP A 135 3.23 -17.88 3.88
CA TRP A 135 3.48 -18.19 2.47
C TRP A 135 3.51 -19.70 2.19
N LYS A 136 4.15 -20.50 3.06
CA LYS A 136 4.14 -21.96 2.94
C LYS A 136 2.72 -22.54 3.02
N ILE A 137 1.87 -21.99 3.88
CA ILE A 137 0.46 -22.39 3.98
C ILE A 137 -0.30 -21.92 2.74
N GLY A 138 -0.09 -20.66 2.30
CA GLY A 138 -0.73 -20.10 1.12
C GLY A 138 -0.46 -20.94 -0.12
N LYS A 139 0.81 -21.27 -0.41
CA LYS A 139 1.20 -22.12 -1.53
C LYS A 139 0.51 -23.50 -1.55
N LYS A 140 0.13 -24.01 -0.40
CA LYS A 140 -0.50 -25.33 -0.30
C LYS A 140 -2.01 -25.30 -0.30
N PHE A 141 -2.63 -24.24 0.17
CA PHE A 141 -4.04 -24.23 0.54
C PHE A 141 -4.85 -23.06 0.00
N SER A 142 -4.21 -21.98 -0.48
CA SER A 142 -4.93 -20.91 -1.17
C SER A 142 -5.12 -21.26 -2.66
N ILE A 143 -6.05 -20.59 -3.29
CA ILE A 143 -6.24 -20.67 -4.75
C ILE A 143 -5.21 -19.81 -5.50
N GLY A 144 -4.55 -18.88 -4.83
CA GLY A 144 -3.52 -18.02 -5.39
C GLY A 144 -3.12 -16.90 -4.45
N ALA A 145 -2.30 -15.96 -4.92
CA ALA A 145 -1.83 -14.81 -4.17
C ALA A 145 -2.09 -13.48 -4.87
N ALA A 146 -2.39 -12.44 -4.09
CA ALA A 146 -2.43 -11.06 -4.54
C ALA A 146 -1.27 -10.28 -3.90
N VAL A 147 -0.35 -9.79 -4.72
CA VAL A 147 0.92 -9.17 -4.30
C VAL A 147 1.08 -7.76 -4.84
N LYS A 148 1.96 -6.96 -4.24
CA LYS A 148 2.23 -5.60 -4.72
C LYS A 148 3.13 -5.53 -5.95
N SER A 149 4.03 -6.49 -6.11
CA SER A 149 5.00 -6.55 -7.19
C SER A 149 5.52 -7.97 -7.37
N LYS A 150 6.11 -8.26 -8.51
CA LYS A 150 6.75 -9.56 -8.83
C LYS A 150 7.86 -9.95 -7.85
N PHE A 151 8.45 -9.00 -7.13
CA PHE A 151 9.53 -9.27 -6.17
C PHE A 151 9.14 -10.27 -5.06
N HIS A 152 7.85 -10.36 -4.73
CA HIS A 152 7.35 -11.27 -3.69
C HIS A 152 7.15 -12.71 -4.18
N ILE A 153 7.28 -12.93 -5.49
CA ILE A 153 7.06 -14.24 -6.12
C ILE A 153 8.41 -14.79 -6.55
N ASN A 154 8.71 -16.03 -6.14
CA ASN A 154 9.84 -16.75 -6.70
C ASN A 154 9.40 -17.44 -8.01
N SER A 155 10.27 -17.41 -9.01
CA SER A 155 10.01 -18.04 -10.31
C SER A 155 9.78 -19.56 -10.27
N SER A 156 10.10 -20.20 -9.13
CA SER A 156 9.87 -21.63 -8.87
C SER A 156 8.53 -21.91 -8.16
N ASP A 157 7.71 -20.90 -7.93
CA ASP A 157 6.43 -21.06 -7.25
C ASP A 157 5.33 -21.36 -8.28
N ASP A 158 4.71 -22.53 -8.19
CA ASP A 158 3.54 -22.92 -9.02
C ASP A 158 2.24 -22.25 -8.56
N LEU A 159 2.31 -21.29 -7.62
CA LEU A 159 1.14 -20.57 -7.14
C LEU A 159 0.72 -19.50 -8.15
N GLU A 160 -0.52 -19.56 -8.60
CA GLU A 160 -1.11 -18.47 -9.39
C GLU A 160 -1.12 -17.16 -8.61
N TYR A 161 -0.85 -16.05 -9.28
CA TYR A 161 -0.83 -14.76 -8.59
C TYR A 161 -1.28 -13.61 -9.49
N VAL A 162 -1.77 -12.57 -8.83
CA VAL A 162 -2.10 -11.29 -9.45
C VAL A 162 -1.32 -10.15 -8.78
N ILE A 163 -0.99 -9.14 -9.56
CA ILE A 163 -0.32 -7.93 -9.05
C ILE A 163 -1.37 -6.87 -8.78
N VAL A 164 -1.45 -6.45 -7.53
CA VAL A 164 -2.30 -5.32 -7.10
C VAL A 164 -1.38 -4.22 -6.58
N PRO A 165 -0.94 -3.29 -7.41
CA PRO A 165 0.02 -2.26 -7.01
C PRO A 165 -0.57 -1.26 -6.00
N GLY A 166 0.21 -0.27 -5.60
CA GLY A 166 -0.27 0.87 -4.81
C GLY A 166 -1.04 1.82 -5.69
N GLY A 167 -2.35 1.86 -5.54
CA GLY A 167 -3.25 2.73 -6.29
C GLY A 167 -3.64 4.01 -5.55
N VAL A 168 -4.38 4.85 -6.22
CA VAL A 168 -4.92 6.11 -5.73
C VAL A 168 -6.30 6.35 -6.34
N ASP A 169 -7.19 7.04 -5.65
CA ASP A 169 -8.42 7.57 -6.26
C ASP A 169 -8.09 8.89 -6.96
N CYS A 170 -7.86 8.84 -8.27
CA CYS A 170 -7.49 10.02 -9.04
C CYS A 170 -8.58 11.10 -9.08
N SER A 171 -9.83 10.74 -8.82
CA SER A 171 -10.95 11.69 -8.89
C SER A 171 -10.94 12.76 -7.79
N ILE A 172 -10.31 12.44 -6.64
CA ILE A 172 -10.22 13.39 -5.52
C ILE A 172 -9.05 14.38 -5.65
N PHE A 173 -8.15 14.17 -6.62
CA PHE A 173 -7.02 15.07 -6.86
C PHE A 173 -7.34 16.07 -7.96
N SER A 174 -7.20 17.33 -7.63
CA SER A 174 -7.36 18.45 -8.58
C SER A 174 -6.12 19.31 -8.52
N PRO A 175 -5.10 19.04 -9.34
CA PRO A 175 -3.90 19.86 -9.38
C PRO A 175 -4.27 21.32 -9.66
N THR A 176 -3.91 22.19 -8.74
CA THR A 176 -4.07 23.63 -8.95
C THR A 176 -2.71 24.21 -9.28
N PRO A 177 -2.49 24.73 -10.50
CA PRO A 177 -1.25 25.38 -10.84
C PRO A 177 -1.01 26.58 -9.91
N LEU A 178 -0.03 26.48 -9.04
CA LEU A 178 0.41 27.60 -8.22
C LEU A 178 1.54 28.33 -8.96
N VAL A 179 1.40 29.64 -9.14
CA VAL A 179 2.47 30.44 -9.74
C VAL A 179 3.60 30.60 -8.72
N ARG A 180 4.76 29.97 -8.99
CA ARG A 180 5.95 30.02 -8.14
C ARG A 180 7.18 30.15 -9.02
N GLU A 181 8.21 30.78 -8.49
CA GLU A 181 9.52 30.88 -9.15
C GLU A 181 10.45 29.69 -8.82
N THR A 182 10.27 29.09 -7.66
CA THR A 182 11.07 27.96 -7.17
C THR A 182 10.19 26.78 -6.78
N PRO A 183 10.58 25.54 -7.15
CA PRO A 183 9.78 24.37 -6.82
C PRO A 183 9.82 24.02 -5.33
N VAL A 184 8.69 23.55 -4.83
CA VAL A 184 8.54 23.03 -3.46
C VAL A 184 8.80 21.53 -3.46
N LEU A 185 9.87 21.12 -2.77
CA LEU A 185 10.18 19.71 -2.47
C LEU A 185 9.32 19.24 -1.31
N LEU A 186 8.60 18.14 -1.48
CA LEU A 186 7.64 17.68 -0.49
C LEU A 186 7.79 16.18 -0.18
N TYR A 187 7.68 15.85 1.11
CA TYR A 187 7.48 14.50 1.59
C TYR A 187 6.23 14.41 2.46
N LEU A 188 5.27 13.55 2.12
CA LEU A 188 4.07 13.30 2.92
C LEU A 188 4.07 11.88 3.46
N GLY A 189 3.90 11.68 4.76
CA GLY A 189 3.61 10.39 5.38
C GLY A 189 4.42 10.07 6.64
N SER A 190 4.60 8.78 6.95
CA SER A 190 5.32 8.36 8.16
C SER A 190 6.77 8.82 8.15
N ILE A 191 7.15 9.58 9.18
CA ILE A 191 8.51 10.11 9.41
C ILE A 191 9.18 9.21 10.45
N SER A 192 9.50 7.99 10.05
CA SER A 192 10.06 6.98 10.93
C SER A 192 11.58 6.80 10.71
N LYS A 193 12.30 6.43 11.77
CA LYS A 193 13.74 6.15 11.74
C LYS A 193 14.14 5.11 10.70
N VAL A 194 13.27 4.14 10.41
CA VAL A 194 13.55 3.09 9.42
C VAL A 194 13.57 3.60 7.97
N ARG A 195 13.08 4.82 7.73
CA ARG A 195 13.09 5.46 6.41
C ARG A 195 14.31 6.33 6.16
N GLU A 196 15.03 6.69 7.22
CA GLU A 196 16.25 7.50 7.17
C GLU A 196 16.07 8.83 6.40
N LEU A 197 14.91 9.49 6.60
CA LEU A 197 14.54 10.74 5.90
C LEU A 197 15.41 11.94 6.30
N ASP A 198 16.09 11.87 7.43
CA ASP A 198 17.07 12.85 7.85
C ASP A 198 18.24 13.00 6.86
N ARG A 199 18.50 11.98 6.03
CA ARG A 199 19.49 12.06 4.94
C ARG A 199 19.14 13.13 3.90
N LEU A 200 17.85 13.33 3.59
CA LEU A 200 17.43 14.40 2.67
C LEU A 200 17.86 15.79 3.18
N VAL A 201 17.75 16.03 4.49
CA VAL A 201 18.18 17.29 5.13
C VAL A 201 19.70 17.38 5.16
N GLN A 202 20.40 16.28 5.45
CA GLN A 202 21.86 16.22 5.48
C GLN A 202 22.49 16.45 4.09
N MET A 203 21.79 16.09 3.01
CA MET A 203 22.16 16.45 1.63
C MET A 203 21.96 17.94 1.31
N GLY A 204 21.39 18.73 2.22
CA GLY A 204 21.13 20.16 2.03
C GLY A 204 19.81 20.46 1.30
N LEU A 205 18.95 19.47 1.07
CA LEU A 205 17.66 19.68 0.40
C LEU A 205 16.66 20.37 1.35
N LYS A 206 16.03 21.44 0.85
CA LYS A 206 14.96 22.17 1.57
C LYS A 206 13.62 21.47 1.37
N VAL A 207 13.40 20.38 2.12
CA VAL A 207 12.19 19.55 2.00
C VAL A 207 11.15 19.99 3.03
N ARG A 208 9.92 20.18 2.60
CA ARG A 208 8.76 20.30 3.49
C ARG A 208 8.26 18.90 3.83
N PHE A 209 8.39 18.51 5.08
CA PHE A 209 7.89 17.22 5.59
C PHE A 209 6.51 17.40 6.20
N ILE A 210 5.58 16.49 5.87
CA ILE A 210 4.24 16.48 6.44
C ILE A 210 3.97 15.09 6.98
N GLY A 211 3.74 14.97 8.29
CA GLY A 211 3.49 13.68 8.90
C GLY A 211 3.97 13.56 10.35
N SER A 212 3.98 12.32 10.83
CA SER A 212 4.38 11.98 12.19
C SER A 212 5.28 10.75 12.23
N GLY A 213 6.00 10.58 13.33
CA GLY A 213 6.83 9.42 13.58
C GLY A 213 8.00 9.72 14.51
N ASP A 214 8.77 8.67 14.81
CA ASP A 214 9.87 8.69 15.79
C ASP A 214 11.15 9.38 15.28
N ALA A 215 11.19 9.84 14.03
CA ALA A 215 12.29 10.62 13.46
C ALA A 215 12.01 12.13 13.38
N VAL A 216 10.78 12.60 13.69
CA VAL A 216 10.40 14.04 13.60
C VAL A 216 11.35 14.94 14.39
N GLY A 217 11.67 14.59 15.63
CA GLY A 217 12.58 15.38 16.47
C GLY A 217 13.95 15.57 15.82
N LYS A 218 14.53 14.51 15.25
CA LYS A 218 15.82 14.56 14.56
C LYS A 218 15.77 15.49 13.33
N ILE A 219 14.72 15.38 12.53
CA ILE A 219 14.57 16.18 11.30
C ILE A 219 14.41 17.67 11.64
N LYS A 220 13.63 18.01 12.67
CA LYS A 220 13.49 19.39 13.17
C LYS A 220 14.82 19.95 13.71
N THR A 221 15.60 19.15 14.44
CA THR A 221 16.93 19.55 14.96
C THR A 221 17.92 19.87 13.82
N LEU A 222 17.75 19.22 12.65
CA LEU A 222 18.53 19.53 11.44
C LEU A 222 18.01 20.77 10.69
N GLY A 223 17.00 21.48 11.20
CA GLY A 223 16.49 22.73 10.64
C GLY A 223 15.40 22.58 9.57
N ALA A 224 14.87 21.38 9.33
CA ALA A 224 13.84 21.20 8.33
C ALA A 224 12.43 21.54 8.85
N GLN A 225 11.57 22.01 7.95
CA GLN A 225 10.15 22.24 8.23
C GLN A 225 9.42 20.89 8.33
N VAL A 226 8.72 20.67 9.44
CA VAL A 226 7.88 19.49 9.65
C VAL A 226 6.51 19.93 10.12
N ASP A 227 5.52 19.76 9.24
CA ASP A 227 4.13 20.04 9.52
C ASP A 227 3.43 18.81 10.13
N ASN A 228 2.31 19.03 10.82
CA ASN A 228 1.52 17.97 11.40
C ASN A 228 0.94 17.03 10.32
N PRO A 229 0.64 15.77 10.66
CA PRO A 229 -0.04 14.87 9.74
C PRO A 229 -1.41 15.43 9.39
N CYS A 230 -1.82 15.25 8.15
CA CYS A 230 -3.15 15.58 7.65
C CYS A 230 -4.06 14.34 7.60
N SER A 231 -5.36 14.55 7.59
CA SER A 231 -6.33 13.48 7.36
C SER A 231 -6.28 13.00 5.89
N PRO A 232 -6.72 11.76 5.58
CA PRO A 232 -6.77 11.28 4.20
C PRO A 232 -7.53 12.20 3.23
N LYS A 233 -8.56 12.89 3.71
CA LYS A 233 -9.35 13.84 2.91
C LYS A 233 -8.57 15.12 2.56
N GLU A 234 -7.59 15.48 3.36
CA GLU A 234 -6.77 16.68 3.16
C GLU A 234 -5.55 16.41 2.27
N VAL A 235 -5.18 15.14 2.05
CA VAL A 235 -4.02 14.74 1.25
C VAL A 235 -4.00 15.42 -0.13
N PRO A 236 -5.09 15.45 -0.92
CA PRO A 236 -5.06 16.11 -2.23
C PRO A 236 -4.72 17.61 -2.14
N ASN A 237 -5.31 18.32 -1.18
CA ASN A 237 -5.03 19.74 -0.98
C ASN A 237 -3.61 20.02 -0.48
N VAL A 238 -3.06 19.13 0.34
CA VAL A 238 -1.68 19.24 0.81
C VAL A 238 -0.70 19.00 -0.33
N LEU A 239 -0.93 17.97 -1.16
CA LEU A 239 -0.05 17.63 -2.28
C LEU A 239 -0.10 18.66 -3.40
N SER A 240 -1.24 19.35 -3.63
CA SER A 240 -1.32 20.46 -4.60
C SER A 240 -0.38 21.63 -4.27
N GLN A 241 0.16 21.68 -3.04
CA GLN A 241 1.13 22.68 -2.60
C GLN A 241 2.59 22.28 -2.87
N GLY A 242 2.86 21.10 -3.42
CA GLY A 242 4.18 20.60 -3.81
C GLY A 242 4.35 20.56 -5.32
N ASP A 243 5.58 20.58 -5.78
CA ASP A 243 5.93 20.46 -7.20
C ASP A 243 6.76 19.21 -7.46
N ILE A 244 7.60 18.81 -6.50
CA ILE A 244 8.45 17.62 -6.59
C ILE A 244 8.25 16.76 -5.33
N GLY A 245 7.73 15.55 -5.52
CA GLY A 245 7.57 14.55 -4.47
C GLY A 245 8.83 13.72 -4.28
N LEU A 246 9.31 13.60 -3.04
CA LEU A 246 10.52 12.87 -2.74
C LEU A 246 10.21 11.55 -2.03
N LEU A 247 10.77 10.45 -2.53
CA LEU A 247 10.72 9.13 -1.90
C LEU A 247 12.12 8.52 -1.78
N HIS A 248 12.89 9.01 -0.84
CA HIS A 248 14.18 8.42 -0.48
C HIS A 248 13.99 7.20 0.44
N LEU A 249 14.58 6.06 0.08
CA LEU A 249 14.56 4.84 0.86
C LEU A 249 15.98 4.29 1.01
N PRO A 250 16.39 3.86 2.21
CA PRO A 250 17.70 3.27 2.43
C PRO A 250 17.83 1.92 1.74
N ASN A 251 19.06 1.50 1.43
CA ASN A 251 19.33 0.21 0.81
C ASN A 251 19.06 -0.95 1.77
N ARG A 252 17.81 -1.40 1.81
CA ARG A 252 17.33 -2.50 2.64
C ARG A 252 16.42 -3.43 1.83
N THR A 253 16.56 -4.72 2.09
CA THR A 253 15.80 -5.75 1.36
C THR A 253 14.29 -5.54 1.45
N GLU A 254 13.79 -5.05 2.59
CA GLU A 254 12.36 -4.81 2.81
C GLU A 254 11.75 -3.74 1.89
N TRP A 255 12.59 -2.86 1.32
CA TRP A 255 12.13 -1.83 0.39
C TRP A 255 12.20 -2.26 -1.07
N LYS A 256 13.05 -3.23 -1.43
CA LYS A 256 13.25 -3.66 -2.82
C LYS A 256 11.95 -4.05 -3.53
N GLY A 257 11.05 -4.73 -2.84
CA GLY A 257 9.73 -5.13 -3.34
C GLY A 257 8.61 -4.12 -3.13
N ALA A 258 8.92 -2.87 -2.78
CA ALA A 258 7.89 -1.87 -2.54
C ALA A 258 7.16 -1.47 -3.84
N SER A 259 5.86 -1.22 -3.72
CA SER A 259 5.06 -0.47 -4.67
C SER A 259 4.45 0.70 -3.89
N PRO A 260 5.13 1.84 -3.87
CA PRO A 260 4.84 2.91 -2.92
C PRO A 260 3.62 3.72 -3.34
N LEU A 261 2.58 3.70 -2.52
CA LEU A 261 1.35 4.49 -2.67
C LEU A 261 1.63 5.98 -2.88
N LYS A 262 2.67 6.50 -2.19
CA LYS A 262 3.05 7.91 -2.29
C LYS A 262 3.39 8.37 -3.70
N VAL A 263 4.05 7.53 -4.49
CA VAL A 263 4.38 7.88 -5.89
C VAL A 263 3.10 8.02 -6.70
N SER A 264 2.12 7.14 -6.48
CA SER A 264 0.81 7.24 -7.12
C SER A 264 0.06 8.51 -6.69
N GLU A 265 0.11 8.85 -5.39
CA GLU A 265 -0.50 10.08 -4.84
C GLU A 265 0.18 11.34 -5.38
N TYR A 266 1.52 11.37 -5.44
CA TYR A 266 2.28 12.49 -6.01
C TYR A 266 1.97 12.67 -7.50
N ALA A 267 2.00 11.58 -8.26
CA ALA A 267 1.65 11.62 -9.67
C ALA A 267 0.20 12.08 -9.90
N ALA A 268 -0.77 11.58 -9.13
CA ALA A 268 -2.15 12.02 -9.21
C ALA A 268 -2.34 13.51 -8.87
N ALA A 269 -1.49 14.05 -8.00
CA ALA A 269 -1.44 15.48 -7.69
C ALA A 269 -0.72 16.33 -8.75
N GLY A 270 -0.20 15.73 -9.82
CA GLY A 270 0.53 16.45 -10.87
C GLY A 270 1.94 16.86 -10.47
N MET A 271 2.60 16.11 -9.60
CA MET A 271 3.96 16.37 -9.15
C MET A 271 4.97 15.52 -9.93
N CYS A 272 6.14 16.10 -10.26
CA CYS A 272 7.31 15.28 -10.58
C CYS A 272 7.74 14.46 -9.37
N VAL A 273 8.39 13.31 -9.60
CA VAL A 273 8.81 12.43 -8.51
C VAL A 273 10.26 12.02 -8.65
N ILE A 274 11.02 12.17 -7.56
CA ILE A 274 12.34 11.54 -7.42
C ILE A 274 12.19 10.43 -6.37
N SER A 275 12.44 9.21 -6.80
CA SER A 275 12.23 8.02 -5.97
C SER A 275 13.45 7.11 -5.96
N SER A 276 13.70 6.48 -4.84
CA SER A 276 14.55 5.30 -4.82
C SER A 276 13.97 4.20 -5.73
N ASN A 277 14.82 3.55 -6.53
CA ASN A 277 14.41 2.50 -7.46
C ASN A 277 13.95 1.25 -6.68
N VAL A 278 12.68 0.94 -6.81
CA VAL A 278 12.02 -0.22 -6.20
C VAL A 278 11.23 -0.99 -7.25
N SER A 279 11.07 -2.29 -7.05
CA SER A 279 10.48 -3.22 -8.02
C SER A 279 9.11 -2.79 -8.57
N GLY A 280 8.29 -2.11 -7.77
CA GLY A 280 6.97 -1.62 -8.21
C GLY A 280 7.01 -0.35 -9.07
N LEU A 281 8.20 0.20 -9.34
CA LEU A 281 8.41 1.41 -10.16
C LEU A 281 9.37 1.17 -11.33
N SER A 282 10.17 0.10 -11.30
CA SER A 282 11.26 -0.11 -12.27
C SER A 282 10.80 -0.18 -13.72
N GLU A 283 9.58 -0.61 -13.98
CA GLU A 283 8.99 -0.66 -15.31
C GLU A 283 8.63 0.73 -15.90
N PHE A 284 8.64 1.77 -15.06
CA PHE A 284 8.32 3.15 -15.43
C PHE A 284 9.56 4.06 -15.43
N SER A 285 10.76 3.48 -15.55
CA SER A 285 12.02 4.24 -15.54
C SER A 285 12.16 5.23 -16.70
N ASP A 286 11.43 5.04 -17.78
CA ASP A 286 11.48 5.86 -18.98
C ASP A 286 10.48 7.04 -18.94
N GLU A 287 9.69 7.15 -17.88
CA GLU A 287 8.71 8.22 -17.69
C GLU A 287 9.41 9.54 -17.31
N GLU A 288 9.23 10.60 -18.09
CA GLU A 288 9.90 11.89 -17.90
C GLU A 288 9.64 12.56 -16.54
N TRP A 289 8.49 12.26 -15.91
CA TRP A 289 8.09 12.79 -14.62
C TRP A 289 8.69 12.05 -13.42
N LEU A 290 9.29 10.87 -13.65
CA LEU A 290 9.80 9.97 -12.62
C LEU A 290 11.30 9.75 -12.77
N THR A 291 12.09 10.20 -11.81
CA THR A 291 13.51 9.89 -11.75
C THR A 291 13.77 8.81 -10.71
N LEU A 292 14.32 7.67 -11.13
CA LEU A 292 14.66 6.54 -10.27
C LEU A 292 16.16 6.52 -9.94
N VAL A 293 16.45 6.56 -8.64
CA VAL A 293 17.83 6.53 -8.10
C VAL A 293 18.05 5.23 -7.34
N PRO A 294 19.22 4.58 -7.41
CA PRO A 294 19.50 3.38 -6.63
C PRO A 294 19.20 3.55 -5.14
N LEU A 295 18.72 2.47 -4.49
CA LEU A 295 18.43 2.48 -3.05
C LEU A 295 19.67 2.90 -2.23
N GLY A 296 19.54 3.95 -1.43
CA GLY A 296 20.60 4.46 -0.54
C GLY A 296 21.71 5.23 -1.25
N ASP A 297 21.55 5.58 -2.51
CA ASP A 297 22.46 6.47 -3.23
C ASP A 297 22.08 7.94 -2.98
N ASP A 298 22.66 8.51 -1.92
CA ASP A 298 22.40 9.89 -1.52
C ASP A 298 22.94 10.89 -2.54
N SER A 299 24.10 10.65 -3.14
CA SER A 299 24.71 11.53 -4.13
C SER A 299 23.91 11.58 -5.42
N GLY A 300 23.48 10.42 -5.94
CA GLY A 300 22.62 10.35 -7.12
C GLY A 300 21.25 10.98 -6.85
N PHE A 301 20.71 10.85 -5.63
CA PHE A 301 19.44 11.47 -5.27
C PHE A 301 19.52 13.00 -5.24
N LEU A 302 20.61 13.55 -4.69
CA LEU A 302 20.89 14.99 -4.70
C LEU A 302 21.08 15.51 -6.14
N SER A 303 21.89 14.82 -6.95
CA SER A 303 22.12 15.20 -8.37
C SER A 303 20.81 15.26 -9.14
N ALA A 304 20.03 14.18 -9.10
CA ALA A 304 18.72 14.11 -9.75
C ALA A 304 17.76 15.21 -9.31
N THR A 305 17.80 15.58 -8.01
CA THR A 305 16.96 16.67 -7.49
C THR A 305 17.39 18.02 -8.05
N ASN A 306 18.68 18.31 -8.08
CA ASN A 306 19.21 19.57 -8.60
C ASN A 306 18.97 19.68 -10.11
N GLU A 307 19.24 18.62 -10.87
CA GLU A 307 18.98 18.55 -12.31
C GLU A 307 17.52 18.86 -12.64
N LEU A 308 16.58 18.29 -11.89
CA LEU A 308 15.16 18.57 -12.10
C LEU A 308 14.79 20.02 -11.76
N ILE A 309 15.37 20.59 -10.70
CA ILE A 309 15.15 22.01 -10.33
C ILE A 309 15.69 22.95 -11.42
N GLU A 310 16.84 22.64 -12.00
CA GLU A 310 17.49 23.44 -13.04
C GLU A 310 16.69 23.51 -14.35
N LEU A 311 15.80 22.54 -14.61
CA LEU A 311 14.90 22.58 -15.77
C LEU A 311 13.88 23.73 -15.70
N GLY A 312 13.63 24.29 -14.53
CA GLY A 312 12.68 25.38 -14.29
C GLY A 312 11.23 24.94 -14.17
N MET A 313 10.41 25.88 -13.68
CA MET A 313 9.02 25.58 -13.29
C MET A 313 8.11 25.17 -14.45
N ASP A 314 8.32 25.68 -15.65
CA ASP A 314 7.47 25.34 -16.80
C ASP A 314 7.64 23.87 -17.21
N GLU A 315 8.87 23.39 -17.21
CA GLU A 315 9.16 21.99 -17.51
C GLU A 315 8.70 21.06 -16.38
N ILE A 316 8.87 21.46 -15.11
CA ILE A 316 8.35 20.71 -13.94
C ILE A 316 6.84 20.56 -14.04
N ARG A 317 6.11 21.62 -14.42
CA ARG A 317 4.65 21.55 -14.60
C ARG A 317 4.26 20.65 -15.76
N ARG A 318 4.92 20.78 -16.91
CA ARG A 318 4.68 19.91 -18.07
C ARG A 318 4.84 18.42 -17.69
N ARG A 319 5.91 18.10 -16.99
CA ARG A 319 6.15 16.73 -16.49
C ARG A 319 5.14 16.32 -15.43
N GLY A 320 4.70 17.23 -14.59
CA GLY A 320 3.63 16.99 -13.60
C GLY A 320 2.30 16.60 -14.26
N GLU A 321 1.96 17.22 -15.40
CA GLU A 321 0.79 16.82 -16.18
C GLU A 321 0.93 15.39 -16.74
N LEU A 322 2.11 15.00 -17.22
CA LEU A 322 2.40 13.63 -17.64
C LEU A 322 2.26 12.65 -16.47
N ALA A 323 2.75 13.03 -15.27
CA ALA A 323 2.60 12.24 -14.06
C ALA A 323 1.12 11.95 -13.74
N ARG A 324 0.27 12.98 -13.84
CA ARG A 324 -1.16 12.83 -13.61
C ARG A 324 -1.82 11.90 -14.62
N GLN A 325 -1.51 12.06 -15.91
CA GLN A 325 -2.04 11.17 -16.94
C GLN A 325 -1.61 9.72 -16.69
N TRP A 326 -0.35 9.52 -16.35
CA TRP A 326 0.15 8.21 -15.97
C TRP A 326 -0.60 7.62 -14.76
N ALA A 327 -0.84 8.42 -13.71
CA ALA A 327 -1.56 7.95 -12.52
C ALA A 327 -2.99 7.48 -12.86
N ILE A 328 -3.70 8.24 -13.69
CA ILE A 328 -5.06 7.88 -14.15
C ILE A 328 -5.05 6.55 -14.91
N HIS A 329 -4.08 6.34 -15.80
CA HIS A 329 -4.05 5.15 -16.66
C HIS A 329 -3.44 3.91 -15.98
N ASN A 330 -2.58 4.10 -14.95
CA ASN A 330 -1.79 3.00 -14.37
C ASN A 330 -2.03 2.77 -12.88
N ARG A 331 -2.57 3.77 -12.16
CA ARG A 331 -2.62 3.73 -10.68
C ARG A 331 -3.96 4.15 -10.08
N ASP A 332 -4.94 4.52 -10.90
CA ASP A 332 -6.30 4.63 -10.39
C ASP A 332 -6.78 3.27 -9.84
N TRP A 333 -7.54 3.27 -8.75
CA TRP A 333 -8.03 2.01 -8.17
C TRP A 333 -8.86 1.22 -9.17
N SER A 334 -9.57 1.88 -10.07
CA SER A 334 -10.31 1.23 -11.15
C SER A 334 -9.43 0.42 -12.09
N VAL A 335 -8.16 0.77 -12.24
CA VAL A 335 -7.17 0.01 -13.03
C VAL A 335 -6.49 -1.04 -12.15
N CYS A 336 -6.03 -0.66 -10.95
CA CYS A 336 -5.25 -1.52 -10.08
C CYS A 336 -5.98 -2.79 -9.62
N VAL A 337 -7.30 -2.77 -9.59
CA VAL A 337 -8.14 -3.87 -9.06
C VAL A 337 -8.58 -4.86 -10.14
N ASN A 338 -8.41 -4.53 -11.43
CA ASN A 338 -8.89 -5.36 -12.55
C ASN A 338 -8.45 -6.83 -12.47
N ASP A 339 -7.15 -7.06 -12.30
CA ASP A 339 -6.62 -8.44 -12.26
C ASP A 339 -7.11 -9.20 -11.03
N LEU A 340 -7.26 -8.51 -9.88
CA LEU A 340 -7.80 -9.13 -8.68
C LEU A 340 -9.26 -9.51 -8.83
N GLU A 341 -10.07 -8.63 -9.40
CA GLU A 341 -11.49 -8.93 -9.67
C GLU A 341 -11.64 -10.10 -10.65
N ASN A 342 -10.92 -10.06 -11.77
CA ASN A 342 -10.92 -11.14 -12.74
C ASN A 342 -10.51 -12.48 -12.10
N PHE A 343 -9.49 -12.45 -11.23
CA PHE A 343 -9.05 -13.63 -10.51
C PHE A 343 -10.12 -14.15 -9.54
N ILE A 344 -10.82 -13.26 -8.83
CA ILE A 344 -11.93 -13.63 -7.94
C ILE A 344 -13.07 -14.26 -8.74
N VAL A 345 -13.53 -13.61 -9.81
CA VAL A 345 -14.66 -14.07 -10.62
C VAL A 345 -14.36 -15.41 -11.29
N ASN A 346 -13.18 -15.56 -11.90
CA ASN A 346 -12.77 -16.81 -12.54
C ASN A 346 -12.62 -17.98 -11.56
N SER A 347 -12.29 -17.69 -10.29
CA SER A 347 -12.16 -18.72 -9.25
C SER A 347 -13.51 -19.23 -8.72
N LEU A 348 -14.60 -18.55 -9.01
CA LEU A 348 -15.95 -18.91 -8.55
C LEU A 348 -16.80 -19.58 -9.64
N ASN A 349 -16.37 -19.51 -10.88
CA ASN A 349 -16.95 -20.21 -12.05
C ASN A 349 -16.31 -21.58 -12.24
#